data_b52697459520ca3d2b7a716c58970dbf
#
_entry.id   b52697459520ca3d2b7a716c58970dbf
#
_cell.length_a   1.000
_cell.length_b   1.000
_cell.length_c   1.000
_cell.angle_alpha   90.00
_cell.angle_beta   90.00
_cell.angle_gamma   90.00
#
_symmetry.space_group_name_H-M   'P 1'
#
loop_
_entity.id
_entity.type
_entity.pdbx_description
1 polymer ?
#
loop_
_entity_poly.entity_id
_entity_poly.type
_entity_poly.pdbx_seq_one_letter_code
_entity_poly.pdbx_strand_id
1 'polypeptide(L)'
;MKLCGFEVGLNHPFILLAGPCVIESEQLVLDIAGKMKEVTDKLGIPYIFKASYDKANRSSELSFRGPGMQNGLRILEEVRRQIGVPVVTDVHTAEEVPEAAAVVDLLQTPAFLCRQTDFIVACARSGKPVNIKKGQFLAPQDMKQVVLKARHAAKEAGLDEDRFMVCERGASFGYGNLVADMRSLVIMRECNAPVIFDATHSVQLPGGQGTSSGGKREFVPPLARAAAAVGVSGFFMETHPNPCCAKSDGPNMVPLDKMEELLTTLKQIDTLVKTGDQFLENQLR
;
A
#
# COMPACT_ATOMS: atom_id res chain seq x y z
N MET A 1 12.23 -11.66 0.23
CA MET A 1 12.21 -10.75 -0.95
C MET A 1 13.07 -9.53 -0.66
N LYS A 2 13.92 -9.10 -1.61
CA LYS A 2 14.62 -7.81 -1.51
C LYS A 2 13.81 -6.71 -2.20
N LEU A 3 13.64 -5.57 -1.54
CA LEU A 3 12.86 -4.43 -2.03
C LEU A 3 13.57 -3.14 -1.63
N CYS A 4 13.99 -2.32 -2.60
CA CYS A 4 14.61 -1.01 -2.34
C CYS A 4 15.75 -1.03 -1.29
N GLY A 5 16.53 -2.12 -1.24
CA GLY A 5 17.59 -2.31 -0.24
C GLY A 5 17.14 -2.92 1.08
N PHE A 6 15.85 -3.17 1.28
CA PHE A 6 15.30 -3.80 2.47
C PHE A 6 15.03 -5.30 2.26
N GLU A 7 15.18 -6.09 3.33
CA GLU A 7 14.64 -7.45 3.38
C GLU A 7 13.19 -7.42 3.83
N VAL A 8 12.28 -8.01 3.04
CA VAL A 8 10.84 -7.99 3.26
C VAL A 8 10.29 -9.40 3.39
N GLY A 9 9.56 -9.65 4.46
CA GLY A 9 8.98 -10.97 4.75
C GLY A 9 8.53 -11.08 6.19
N LEU A 10 7.93 -12.20 6.56
CA LEU A 10 7.45 -12.45 7.92
C LEU A 10 8.58 -12.55 8.96
N ASN A 11 9.79 -12.92 8.53
CA ASN A 11 10.95 -13.07 9.42
C ASN A 11 11.77 -11.77 9.56
N HIS A 12 11.27 -10.67 9.00
CA HIS A 12 11.91 -9.35 9.04
C HIS A 12 10.98 -8.32 9.67
N PRO A 13 11.49 -7.22 10.23
CA PRO A 13 10.65 -6.11 10.67
C PRO A 13 9.72 -5.67 9.54
N PHE A 14 8.52 -5.22 9.87
CA PHE A 14 7.59 -4.75 8.84
C PHE A 14 8.14 -3.53 8.10
N ILE A 15 7.83 -3.42 6.82
CA ILE A 15 8.05 -2.21 6.04
C ILE A 15 6.83 -1.30 6.08
N LEU A 16 7.03 0.00 5.88
CA LEU A 16 5.96 0.99 5.80
C LEU A 16 5.90 1.63 4.42
N LEU A 17 4.75 1.54 3.77
CA LEU A 17 4.39 2.34 2.60
C LEU A 17 3.43 3.44 3.08
N ALA A 18 3.88 4.70 3.13
CA ALA A 18 3.03 5.78 3.63
C ALA A 18 3.28 7.13 2.96
N GLY A 19 2.25 7.97 2.95
CA GLY A 19 2.24 9.33 2.42
C GLY A 19 0.80 9.82 2.23
N PRO A 20 0.58 10.94 1.52
CA PRO A 20 -0.77 11.42 1.23
C PRO A 20 -1.47 10.51 0.23
N CYS A 21 -2.80 10.55 0.22
CA CYS A 21 -3.60 9.79 -0.76
C CYS A 21 -3.23 10.18 -2.20
N VAL A 22 -3.12 11.47 -2.45
CA VAL A 22 -2.84 12.08 -3.77
C VAL A 22 -1.86 13.23 -3.60
N ILE A 23 -1.07 13.52 -4.62
CA ILE A 23 -0.21 14.70 -4.66
C ILE A 23 -1.10 15.94 -4.79
N GLU A 24 -1.12 16.79 -3.76
CA GLU A 24 -1.87 18.04 -3.73
C GLU A 24 -1.00 19.26 -4.09
N SER A 25 0.24 19.26 -3.61
CA SER A 25 1.30 20.20 -3.98
C SER A 25 2.68 19.58 -3.69
N GLU A 26 3.70 20.08 -4.36
CA GLU A 26 5.08 19.63 -4.15
C GLU A 26 5.56 19.85 -2.71
N GLN A 27 5.32 21.04 -2.16
CA GLN A 27 5.74 21.37 -0.80
C GLN A 27 5.10 20.45 0.24
N LEU A 28 3.78 20.22 0.16
CA LEU A 28 3.08 19.33 1.07
C LEU A 28 3.63 17.90 1.02
N VAL A 29 3.94 17.42 -0.17
CA VAL A 29 4.50 16.07 -0.39
C VAL A 29 5.89 15.96 0.24
N LEU A 30 6.76 16.96 0.05
CA LEU A 30 8.09 17.00 0.66
C LEU A 30 8.02 17.09 2.19
N ASP A 31 7.12 17.90 2.74
CA ASP A 31 6.93 18.03 4.19
C ASP A 31 6.48 16.71 4.82
N ILE A 32 5.51 16.02 4.20
CA ILE A 32 5.04 14.70 4.68
C ILE A 32 6.17 13.67 4.57
N ALA A 33 6.86 13.60 3.44
CA ALA A 33 7.94 12.65 3.23
C ALA A 33 9.10 12.86 4.23
N GLY A 34 9.49 14.10 4.45
CA GLY A 34 10.53 14.47 5.42
C GLY A 34 10.15 14.10 6.85
N LYS A 35 8.92 14.42 7.28
CA LYS A 35 8.44 14.06 8.62
C LYS A 35 8.33 12.55 8.80
N MET A 36 7.82 11.84 7.81
CA MET A 36 7.73 10.37 7.86
C MET A 36 9.10 9.71 7.90
N LYS A 37 10.08 10.25 7.14
CA LYS A 37 11.47 9.77 7.20
C LYS A 37 12.05 9.94 8.60
N GLU A 38 11.89 11.12 9.22
CA GLU A 38 12.35 11.38 10.60
C GLU A 38 11.77 10.34 11.58
N VAL A 39 10.47 10.09 11.53
CA VAL A 39 9.78 9.13 12.39
C VAL A 39 10.28 7.71 12.15
N THR A 40 10.37 7.29 10.89
CA THR A 40 10.76 5.92 10.54
C THR A 40 12.23 5.64 10.80
N ASP A 41 13.12 6.60 10.58
CA ASP A 41 14.55 6.50 10.95
C ASP A 41 14.72 6.33 12.46
N LYS A 42 14.02 7.16 13.26
CA LYS A 42 14.01 7.05 14.73
C LYS A 42 13.53 5.69 15.22
N LEU A 43 12.53 5.13 14.57
CA LEU A 43 11.96 3.83 14.91
C LEU A 43 12.68 2.64 14.24
N GLY A 44 13.60 2.88 13.31
CA GLY A 44 14.26 1.83 12.54
C GLY A 44 13.29 1.01 11.68
N ILE A 45 12.30 1.68 11.07
CA ILE A 45 11.29 1.07 10.18
C ILE A 45 11.68 1.35 8.73
N PRO A 46 11.86 0.32 7.88
CA PRO A 46 12.07 0.53 6.46
C PRO A 46 10.89 1.27 5.83
N TYR A 47 11.15 2.38 5.13
CA TYR A 47 10.13 3.30 4.66
C TYR A 47 10.19 3.51 3.15
N ILE A 48 9.02 3.49 2.51
CA ILE A 48 8.79 3.81 1.11
C ILE A 48 7.71 4.89 1.06
N PHE A 49 8.02 6.05 0.49
CA PHE A 49 7.05 7.13 0.35
C PHE A 49 6.02 6.80 -0.72
N LYS A 50 4.73 7.01 -0.41
CA LYS A 50 3.62 6.75 -1.33
C LYS A 50 2.80 7.99 -1.60
N ALA A 51 2.58 8.30 -2.87
CA ALA A 51 1.53 9.23 -3.29
C ALA A 51 1.04 8.88 -4.71
N SER A 52 -0.25 9.14 -5.00
CA SER A 52 -0.81 8.99 -6.35
C SER A 52 -0.68 10.29 -7.13
N TYR A 53 -0.30 10.20 -8.40
CA TYR A 53 -0.32 11.34 -9.32
C TYR A 53 -1.71 11.59 -9.93
N ASP A 54 -2.56 10.57 -9.93
CA ASP A 54 -3.95 10.64 -10.36
C ASP A 54 -4.84 9.73 -9.50
N LYS A 55 -6.09 10.08 -9.37
CA LYS A 55 -7.18 9.29 -8.81
C LYS A 55 -8.17 8.95 -9.92
N ALA A 56 -7.84 7.90 -10.70
CA ALA A 56 -8.58 7.54 -11.92
C ALA A 56 -10.00 6.99 -11.69
N ASN A 57 -10.33 6.56 -10.45
CA ASN A 57 -11.60 5.90 -10.11
C ASN A 57 -12.51 6.74 -9.19
N ARG A 58 -12.53 8.07 -9.37
CA ARG A 58 -13.41 8.95 -8.60
C ARG A 58 -14.89 8.68 -8.86
N SER A 59 -15.71 8.79 -7.80
CA SER A 59 -17.18 8.69 -7.91
C SER A 59 -17.79 9.87 -8.67
N SER A 60 -17.18 11.06 -8.60
CA SER A 60 -17.62 12.25 -9.34
C SER A 60 -16.51 12.74 -10.26
N GLU A 61 -16.87 13.09 -11.48
CA GLU A 61 -15.97 13.70 -12.46
C GLU A 61 -15.38 15.04 -11.99
N LEU A 62 -16.11 15.76 -11.13
CA LEU A 62 -15.67 17.05 -10.57
C LEU A 62 -14.70 16.91 -9.38
N SER A 63 -14.43 15.68 -8.92
CA SER A 63 -13.51 15.47 -7.81
C SER A 63 -12.07 15.76 -8.21
N PHE A 64 -11.28 16.24 -7.24
CA PHE A 64 -9.85 16.46 -7.45
C PHE A 64 -9.15 15.14 -7.80
N ARG A 65 -8.45 15.10 -8.90
CA ARG A 65 -7.76 13.91 -9.39
C ARG A 65 -6.28 13.89 -9.09
N GLY A 66 -5.63 15.02 -8.93
CA GLY A 66 -4.19 15.14 -8.76
C GLY A 66 -3.56 16.08 -9.81
N PRO A 67 -2.22 16.20 -9.82
CA PRO A 67 -1.51 17.07 -10.75
C PRO A 67 -1.33 16.49 -12.16
N GLY A 68 -1.80 15.25 -12.39
CA GLY A 68 -1.54 14.48 -13.60
C GLY A 68 -0.16 13.79 -13.58
N MET A 69 0.01 12.84 -14.50
CA MET A 69 1.16 11.92 -14.50
C MET A 69 2.50 12.65 -14.61
N GLN A 70 2.68 13.51 -15.60
CA GLN A 70 3.96 14.19 -15.86
C GLN A 70 4.47 14.98 -14.66
N ASN A 71 3.60 15.86 -14.11
CA ASN A 71 3.97 16.68 -12.96
C ASN A 71 4.07 15.84 -11.69
N GLY A 72 3.21 14.83 -11.54
CA GLY A 72 3.25 13.94 -10.38
C GLY A 72 4.53 13.09 -10.32
N LEU A 73 4.97 12.54 -11.44
CA LEU A 73 6.22 11.79 -11.50
C LEU A 73 7.44 12.69 -11.22
N ARG A 74 7.46 13.91 -11.75
CA ARG A 74 8.50 14.89 -11.41
C ARG A 74 8.55 15.17 -9.90
N ILE A 75 7.40 15.33 -9.26
CA ILE A 75 7.33 15.57 -7.80
C ILE A 75 7.83 14.34 -7.03
N LEU A 76 7.49 13.13 -7.44
CA LEU A 76 8.00 11.90 -6.81
C LEU A 76 9.52 11.76 -6.97
N GLU A 77 10.06 12.14 -8.12
CA GLU A 77 11.51 12.20 -8.32
C GLU A 77 12.18 13.22 -7.37
N GLU A 78 11.56 14.37 -7.13
CA GLU A 78 12.03 15.35 -6.16
C GLU A 78 12.02 14.79 -4.73
N VAL A 79 10.99 14.04 -4.33
CA VAL A 79 10.98 13.35 -3.02
C VAL A 79 12.17 12.39 -2.92
N ARG A 80 12.40 11.57 -3.93
CA ARG A 80 13.53 10.63 -3.94
C ARG A 80 14.87 11.35 -3.84
N ARG A 81 15.03 12.44 -4.58
CA ARG A 81 16.27 13.22 -4.63
C ARG A 81 16.53 14.01 -3.34
N GLN A 82 15.52 14.70 -2.80
CA GLN A 82 15.69 15.62 -1.66
C GLN A 82 15.59 14.90 -0.31
N ILE A 83 14.65 13.96 -0.18
CA ILE A 83 14.42 13.25 1.09
C ILE A 83 15.24 11.96 1.17
N GLY A 84 15.61 11.37 0.03
CA GLY A 84 16.45 10.17 -0.02
C GLY A 84 15.72 8.91 0.39
N VAL A 85 14.42 8.81 0.12
CA VAL A 85 13.59 7.62 0.36
C VAL A 85 13.10 7.02 -0.97
N PRO A 86 12.93 5.69 -1.06
CA PRO A 86 12.26 5.07 -2.20
C PRO A 86 10.82 5.58 -2.34
N VAL A 87 10.31 5.59 -3.56
CA VAL A 87 8.96 6.10 -3.86
C VAL A 87 8.11 5.06 -4.57
N VAL A 88 6.81 5.08 -4.27
CA VAL A 88 5.79 4.24 -4.90
C VAL A 88 4.60 5.08 -5.37
N THR A 89 4.08 4.76 -6.54
CA THR A 89 2.81 5.30 -7.04
C THR A 89 1.95 4.21 -7.65
N ASP A 90 0.64 4.43 -7.70
CA ASP A 90 -0.27 3.59 -8.45
C ASP A 90 -0.29 4.00 -9.93
N VAL A 91 -0.40 3.00 -10.79
CA VAL A 91 -0.62 3.12 -12.24
C VAL A 91 -2.01 2.59 -12.60
N HIS A 92 -2.63 3.11 -13.67
CA HIS A 92 -4.05 2.84 -13.94
C HIS A 92 -4.27 2.18 -15.30
N THR A 93 -3.35 2.33 -16.23
CA THR A 93 -3.37 1.68 -17.55
C THR A 93 -2.02 1.05 -17.88
N ALA A 94 -1.98 0.14 -18.85
CA ALA A 94 -0.73 -0.48 -19.28
C ALA A 94 0.24 0.53 -19.94
N GLU A 95 -0.30 1.56 -20.56
CA GLU A 95 0.45 2.62 -21.24
C GLU A 95 1.22 3.51 -20.26
N GLU A 96 0.70 3.70 -19.04
CA GLU A 96 1.36 4.49 -17.99
C GLU A 96 2.58 3.77 -17.39
N VAL A 97 2.60 2.45 -17.44
CA VAL A 97 3.60 1.63 -16.74
C VAL A 97 5.04 1.96 -17.11
N PRO A 98 5.43 2.09 -18.39
CA PRO A 98 6.82 2.37 -18.75
C PRO A 98 7.34 3.69 -18.19
N GLU A 99 6.51 4.75 -18.26
CA GLU A 99 6.90 6.08 -17.80
C GLU A 99 6.96 6.15 -16.26
N ALA A 100 5.97 5.58 -15.57
CA ALA A 100 6.00 5.50 -14.11
C ALA A 100 7.19 4.67 -13.62
N ALA A 101 7.46 3.52 -14.24
CA ALA A 101 8.56 2.64 -13.88
C ALA A 101 9.95 3.29 -14.07
N ALA A 102 10.09 4.25 -14.99
CA ALA A 102 11.35 4.98 -15.15
C ALA A 102 11.69 5.85 -13.94
N VAL A 103 10.67 6.30 -13.18
CA VAL A 103 10.83 7.25 -12.07
C VAL A 103 10.75 6.56 -10.70
N VAL A 104 9.75 5.69 -10.48
CA VAL A 104 9.50 5.13 -9.14
C VAL A 104 10.31 3.85 -8.88
N ASP A 105 10.48 3.51 -7.61
CA ASP A 105 11.19 2.32 -7.16
C ASP A 105 10.25 1.12 -7.02
N LEU A 106 8.96 1.36 -6.82
CA LEU A 106 7.90 0.37 -6.66
C LEU A 106 6.64 0.84 -7.38
N LEU A 107 6.01 -0.04 -8.13
CA LEU A 107 4.67 0.19 -8.71
C LEU A 107 3.59 -0.35 -7.78
N GLN A 108 2.40 0.25 -7.83
CA GLN A 108 1.21 -0.28 -7.17
C GLN A 108 0.08 -0.46 -8.20
N THR A 109 -0.63 -1.60 -8.09
CA THR A 109 -1.86 -1.79 -8.86
C THR A 109 -3.08 -1.46 -8.00
N PRO A 110 -4.05 -0.66 -8.50
CA PRO A 110 -5.29 -0.39 -7.80
C PRO A 110 -6.11 -1.67 -7.57
N ALA A 111 -6.89 -1.68 -6.49
CA ALA A 111 -7.68 -2.85 -6.10
C ALA A 111 -8.67 -3.30 -7.18
N PHE A 112 -9.34 -2.37 -7.87
CA PHE A 112 -10.31 -2.72 -8.92
C PHE A 112 -9.66 -3.40 -10.12
N LEU A 113 -8.38 -3.17 -10.38
CA LEU A 113 -7.64 -3.68 -11.53
C LEU A 113 -6.83 -4.95 -11.23
N CYS A 114 -6.93 -5.49 -10.02
CA CYS A 114 -6.10 -6.64 -9.59
C CYS A 114 -6.28 -7.90 -10.45
N ARG A 115 -7.39 -8.04 -11.17
CA ARG A 115 -7.66 -9.19 -12.06
C ARG A 115 -7.46 -8.89 -13.54
N GLN A 116 -7.19 -7.65 -13.94
CA GLN A 116 -6.99 -7.29 -15.36
C GLN A 116 -5.67 -7.87 -15.86
N THR A 117 -5.76 -8.90 -16.71
CA THR A 117 -4.60 -9.72 -17.11
C THR A 117 -3.54 -8.86 -17.77
N ASP A 118 -3.88 -8.10 -18.81
CA ASP A 118 -2.91 -7.32 -19.59
C ASP A 118 -2.24 -6.24 -18.74
N PHE A 119 -2.99 -5.63 -17.81
CA PHE A 119 -2.47 -4.65 -16.88
C PHE A 119 -1.48 -5.25 -15.88
N ILE A 120 -1.81 -6.39 -15.26
CA ILE A 120 -0.91 -7.10 -14.34
C ILE A 120 0.36 -7.56 -15.07
N VAL A 121 0.22 -8.07 -16.31
CA VAL A 121 1.35 -8.48 -17.16
C VAL A 121 2.24 -7.27 -17.49
N ALA A 122 1.66 -6.12 -17.86
CA ALA A 122 2.42 -4.91 -18.13
C ALA A 122 3.23 -4.46 -16.90
N CYS A 123 2.60 -4.41 -15.71
CA CYS A 123 3.29 -4.08 -14.47
C CYS A 123 4.43 -5.08 -14.17
N ALA A 124 4.19 -6.37 -14.33
CA ALA A 124 5.20 -7.40 -14.09
C ALA A 124 6.40 -7.30 -15.02
N ARG A 125 6.19 -6.97 -16.30
CA ARG A 125 7.23 -6.81 -17.32
C ARG A 125 8.02 -5.50 -17.19
N SER A 126 7.59 -4.56 -16.35
CA SER A 126 8.29 -3.28 -16.14
C SER A 126 9.68 -3.41 -15.52
N GLY A 127 10.01 -4.55 -14.93
CA GLY A 127 11.25 -4.74 -14.17
C GLY A 127 11.21 -4.20 -12.73
N LYS A 128 10.15 -3.48 -12.34
CA LYS A 128 9.98 -2.96 -10.97
C LYS A 128 9.25 -3.95 -10.07
N PRO A 129 9.50 -3.93 -8.76
CA PRO A 129 8.63 -4.57 -7.79
C PRO A 129 7.21 -4.00 -7.87
N VAL A 130 6.20 -4.83 -7.51
CA VAL A 130 4.79 -4.42 -7.60
C VAL A 130 4.05 -4.76 -6.32
N ASN A 131 3.40 -3.77 -5.71
CA ASN A 131 2.42 -3.98 -4.65
C ASN A 131 1.03 -4.15 -5.25
N ILE A 132 0.48 -5.37 -5.21
CA ILE A 132 -0.81 -5.70 -5.81
C ILE A 132 -1.91 -5.61 -4.76
N LYS A 133 -2.75 -4.57 -4.83
CA LYS A 133 -3.90 -4.43 -3.93
C LYS A 133 -4.99 -5.43 -4.27
N LYS A 134 -5.42 -6.20 -3.27
CA LYS A 134 -6.54 -7.12 -3.42
C LYS A 134 -7.84 -6.35 -3.62
N GLY A 135 -8.61 -6.72 -4.65
CA GLY A 135 -9.95 -6.18 -4.88
C GLY A 135 -10.89 -6.49 -3.71
N GLN A 136 -11.78 -5.55 -3.39
CA GLN A 136 -12.77 -5.73 -2.32
C GLN A 136 -13.74 -6.88 -2.62
N PHE A 137 -13.91 -7.22 -3.89
CA PHE A 137 -14.76 -8.29 -4.40
C PHE A 137 -14.05 -9.65 -4.47
N LEU A 138 -12.72 -9.70 -4.25
CA LEU A 138 -11.90 -10.88 -4.49
C LEU A 138 -11.69 -11.66 -3.19
N ALA A 139 -11.87 -12.97 -3.26
CA ALA A 139 -11.48 -13.85 -2.16
C ALA A 139 -9.95 -13.87 -1.98
N PRO A 140 -9.44 -13.96 -0.74
CA PRO A 140 -7.99 -13.88 -0.50
C PRO A 140 -7.21 -15.01 -1.19
N GLN A 141 -7.77 -16.23 -1.32
CA GLN A 141 -7.13 -17.37 -2.02
C GLN A 141 -6.92 -17.07 -3.52
N ASP A 142 -7.77 -16.26 -4.14
CA ASP A 142 -7.69 -15.95 -5.57
C ASP A 142 -6.50 -15.04 -5.90
N MET A 143 -5.92 -14.37 -4.89
CA MET A 143 -4.69 -13.60 -5.06
C MET A 143 -3.52 -14.46 -5.52
N LYS A 144 -3.53 -15.77 -5.20
CA LYS A 144 -2.53 -16.71 -5.70
C LYS A 144 -2.46 -16.73 -7.22
N GLN A 145 -3.61 -16.72 -7.89
CA GLN A 145 -3.65 -16.69 -9.37
C GLN A 145 -3.14 -15.37 -9.93
N VAL A 146 -3.40 -14.26 -9.24
CA VAL A 146 -2.88 -12.95 -9.65
C VAL A 146 -1.36 -12.91 -9.57
N VAL A 147 -0.77 -13.40 -8.47
CA VAL A 147 0.69 -13.48 -8.28
C VAL A 147 1.33 -14.44 -9.27
N LEU A 148 0.73 -15.62 -9.50
CA LEU A 148 1.24 -16.59 -10.49
C LEU A 148 1.28 -16.00 -11.91
N LYS A 149 0.25 -15.24 -12.29
CA LYS A 149 0.21 -14.53 -13.56
C LYS A 149 1.34 -13.50 -13.67
N ALA A 150 1.58 -12.72 -12.61
CA ALA A 150 2.64 -11.73 -12.59
C ALA A 150 4.04 -12.39 -12.65
N ARG A 151 4.27 -13.47 -11.90
CA ARG A 151 5.51 -14.24 -11.94
C ARG A 151 5.78 -14.84 -13.32
N HIS A 152 4.76 -15.44 -13.93
CA HIS A 152 4.89 -16.00 -15.28
C HIS A 152 5.30 -14.93 -16.30
N ALA A 153 4.66 -13.76 -16.27
CA ALA A 153 5.00 -12.64 -17.14
C ALA A 153 6.41 -12.10 -16.90
N ALA A 154 6.87 -12.05 -15.65
CA ALA A 154 8.23 -11.65 -15.29
C ALA A 154 9.25 -12.67 -15.84
N LYS A 155 9.01 -13.96 -15.63
CA LYS A 155 9.85 -15.05 -16.13
C LYS A 155 10.00 -15.03 -17.63
N GLU A 156 8.89 -14.89 -18.38
CA GLU A 156 8.91 -14.77 -19.84
C GLU A 156 9.73 -13.55 -20.33
N ALA A 157 9.80 -12.50 -19.52
CA ALA A 157 10.60 -11.31 -19.80
C ALA A 157 12.07 -11.43 -19.32
N GLY A 158 12.48 -12.60 -18.80
CA GLY A 158 13.83 -12.81 -18.26
C GLY A 158 14.12 -12.03 -16.96
N LEU A 159 13.06 -11.72 -16.20
CA LEU A 159 13.14 -10.94 -14.98
C LEU A 159 12.95 -11.84 -13.75
N ASP A 160 13.40 -11.35 -12.57
CA ASP A 160 13.18 -12.02 -11.30
C ASP A 160 11.68 -12.20 -11.01
N GLU A 161 11.28 -13.41 -10.63
CA GLU A 161 9.89 -13.78 -10.31
C GLU A 161 9.49 -13.37 -8.89
N ASP A 162 10.43 -13.01 -8.01
CA ASP A 162 10.18 -12.75 -6.59
C ASP A 162 10.15 -11.24 -6.27
N ARG A 163 9.30 -10.50 -7.00
CA ARG A 163 9.18 -9.03 -6.92
C ARG A 163 7.77 -8.53 -6.62
N PHE A 164 6.87 -9.43 -6.20
CA PHE A 164 5.46 -9.10 -6.01
C PHE A 164 5.07 -9.19 -4.55
N MET A 165 4.33 -8.20 -4.08
CA MET A 165 3.66 -8.17 -2.77
C MET A 165 2.16 -8.15 -2.98
N VAL A 166 1.41 -8.68 -2.01
CA VAL A 166 -0.05 -8.66 -1.99
C VAL A 166 -0.54 -7.80 -0.83
N CYS A 167 -1.55 -6.95 -1.09
CA CYS A 167 -2.01 -5.97 -0.11
C CYS A 167 -3.50 -6.17 0.19
N GLU A 168 -3.82 -6.56 1.43
CA GLU A 168 -5.18 -6.62 1.96
C GLU A 168 -5.68 -5.22 2.30
N ARG A 169 -6.93 -4.89 1.94
CA ARG A 169 -7.53 -3.57 2.15
C ARG A 169 -9.03 -3.61 2.52
N GLY A 170 -9.52 -4.74 3.00
CA GLY A 170 -10.93 -5.00 3.27
C GLY A 170 -11.68 -5.58 2.07
N ALA A 171 -12.73 -6.31 2.39
CA ALA A 171 -13.67 -6.90 1.43
C ALA A 171 -15.04 -6.23 1.55
N SER A 172 -15.77 -6.13 0.44
CA SER A 172 -17.14 -5.60 0.42
C SER A 172 -18.06 -6.45 1.28
N PHE A 173 -18.82 -5.80 2.15
CA PHE A 173 -19.82 -6.43 3.00
C PHE A 173 -21.12 -5.60 2.93
N GLY A 174 -22.06 -6.05 2.11
CA GLY A 174 -23.26 -5.28 1.79
C GLY A 174 -22.94 -4.02 0.97
N TYR A 175 -23.76 -3.00 1.12
CA TYR A 175 -23.65 -1.72 0.40
C TYR A 175 -22.84 -0.70 1.23
N GLY A 176 -21.77 -0.18 0.63
CA GLY A 176 -21.01 0.94 1.22
C GLY A 176 -20.25 0.63 2.50
N ASN A 177 -20.00 -0.64 2.83
CA ASN A 177 -19.22 -1.06 3.98
C ASN A 177 -18.14 -2.05 3.60
N LEU A 178 -17.05 -2.10 4.38
CA LEU A 178 -15.97 -3.04 4.25
C LEU A 178 -15.75 -3.78 5.56
N VAL A 179 -15.29 -5.04 5.45
CA VAL A 179 -14.83 -5.85 6.58
C VAL A 179 -13.39 -6.27 6.33
N ALA A 180 -12.52 -6.04 7.29
CA ALA A 180 -11.17 -6.57 7.30
C ALA A 180 -11.18 -7.96 7.97
N ASP A 181 -11.13 -9.01 7.17
CA ASP A 181 -10.99 -10.38 7.66
C ASP A 181 -9.52 -10.68 7.95
N MET A 182 -9.15 -10.75 9.23
CA MET A 182 -7.77 -11.02 9.64
C MET A 182 -7.24 -12.39 9.16
N ARG A 183 -8.13 -13.36 8.89
CA ARG A 183 -7.75 -14.66 8.29
C ARG A 183 -7.20 -14.48 6.88
N SER A 184 -7.64 -13.44 6.16
CA SER A 184 -7.15 -13.17 4.80
C SER A 184 -5.64 -12.96 4.75
N LEU A 185 -5.04 -12.41 5.80
CA LEU A 185 -3.61 -12.20 5.90
C LEU A 185 -2.85 -13.54 5.93
N VAL A 186 -3.37 -14.52 6.66
CA VAL A 186 -2.79 -15.88 6.72
C VAL A 186 -3.01 -16.63 5.41
N ILE A 187 -4.20 -16.53 4.82
CA ILE A 187 -4.54 -17.18 3.54
C ILE A 187 -3.65 -16.63 2.40
N MET A 188 -3.43 -15.32 2.35
CA MET A 188 -2.61 -14.71 1.30
C MET A 188 -1.11 -15.07 1.41
N ARG A 189 -0.62 -15.58 2.55
CA ARG A 189 0.74 -16.13 2.63
C ARG A 189 0.97 -17.30 1.65
N GLU A 190 -0.10 -17.99 1.24
CA GLU A 190 -0.04 -19.06 0.23
C GLU A 190 0.32 -18.57 -1.18
N CYS A 191 0.32 -17.26 -1.39
CA CYS A 191 0.88 -16.64 -2.60
C CYS A 191 2.42 -16.76 -2.66
N ASN A 192 3.08 -17.15 -1.56
CA ASN A 192 4.54 -17.08 -1.38
C ASN A 192 5.09 -15.67 -1.69
N ALA A 193 4.35 -14.65 -1.30
CA ALA A 193 4.65 -13.24 -1.50
C ALA A 193 4.47 -12.49 -0.16
N PRO A 194 5.23 -11.42 0.10
CA PRO A 194 5.02 -10.60 1.27
C PRO A 194 3.59 -10.04 1.32
N VAL A 195 2.94 -10.16 2.49
CA VAL A 195 1.59 -9.67 2.73
C VAL A 195 1.65 -8.31 3.40
N ILE A 196 1.05 -7.31 2.78
CA ILE A 196 0.90 -5.94 3.27
C ILE A 196 -0.52 -5.74 3.76
N PHE A 197 -0.71 -5.06 4.88
CA PHE A 197 -2.03 -4.65 5.36
C PHE A 197 -2.23 -3.15 5.15
N ASP A 198 -3.23 -2.79 4.35
CA ASP A 198 -3.67 -1.42 4.17
C ASP A 198 -4.64 -1.04 5.29
N ALA A 199 -4.12 -0.38 6.30
CA ALA A 199 -4.88 -0.02 7.50
C ALA A 199 -5.88 1.11 7.24
N THR A 200 -5.58 2.02 6.32
CA THR A 200 -6.40 3.21 6.06
C THR A 200 -7.56 2.93 5.11
N HIS A 201 -7.34 2.14 4.05
CA HIS A 201 -8.46 1.78 3.16
C HIS A 201 -9.36 0.67 3.72
N SER A 202 -8.91 -0.10 4.70
CA SER A 202 -9.75 -1.10 5.38
C SER A 202 -10.92 -0.50 6.16
N VAL A 203 -10.85 0.80 6.49
CA VAL A 203 -11.90 1.53 7.22
C VAL A 203 -12.68 2.49 6.33
N GLN A 204 -12.46 2.44 5.01
CA GLN A 204 -13.18 3.25 4.03
C GLN A 204 -14.65 2.85 3.96
N LEU A 205 -15.52 3.85 3.76
CA LEU A 205 -16.94 3.66 3.41
C LEU A 205 -17.12 4.09 1.96
N PRO A 206 -17.05 3.17 1.00
CA PRO A 206 -17.17 3.51 -0.42
C PRO A 206 -18.51 4.21 -0.71
N GLY A 207 -18.44 5.40 -1.34
CA GLY A 207 -19.65 6.19 -1.65
C GLY A 207 -20.37 6.78 -0.42
N GLY A 208 -19.81 6.67 0.79
CA GLY A 208 -20.48 7.06 2.03
C GLY A 208 -20.81 8.55 2.18
N GLN A 209 -20.30 9.40 1.29
CA GLN A 209 -20.59 10.84 1.23
C GLN A 209 -21.18 11.26 -0.13
N GLY A 210 -21.79 10.33 -0.87
CA GLY A 210 -22.39 10.59 -2.17
C GLY A 210 -21.33 10.76 -3.26
N THR A 211 -20.67 11.92 -3.33
CA THR A 211 -19.65 12.25 -4.33
C THR A 211 -18.21 11.88 -3.91
N SER A 212 -18.02 11.43 -2.67
CA SER A 212 -16.72 11.03 -2.13
C SER A 212 -16.84 9.83 -1.19
N SER A 213 -15.72 9.15 -0.95
CA SER A 213 -15.65 8.08 0.04
C SER A 213 -15.70 8.69 1.45
N GLY A 214 -16.51 8.09 2.32
CA GLY A 214 -16.44 8.28 3.76
C GLY A 214 -15.41 7.35 4.39
N GLY A 215 -15.25 7.42 5.70
CA GLY A 215 -14.36 6.54 6.45
C GLY A 215 -14.46 6.74 7.95
N LYS A 216 -13.88 5.79 8.66
CA LYS A 216 -13.88 5.73 10.13
C LYS A 216 -12.46 5.54 10.64
N ARG A 217 -11.65 6.63 10.58
CA ARG A 217 -10.22 6.58 10.97
C ARG A 217 -9.98 6.07 12.39
N GLU A 218 -10.96 6.18 13.29
CA GLU A 218 -10.88 5.65 14.65
C GLU A 218 -10.64 4.14 14.70
N PHE A 219 -10.97 3.42 13.62
CA PHE A 219 -10.71 1.99 13.51
C PHE A 219 -9.35 1.65 12.89
N VAL A 220 -8.59 2.61 12.37
CA VAL A 220 -7.24 2.36 11.83
C VAL A 220 -6.32 1.77 12.90
N PRO A 221 -6.16 2.36 14.09
CA PRO A 221 -5.29 1.81 15.12
C PRO A 221 -5.67 0.41 15.58
N PRO A 222 -6.94 0.08 15.93
CA PRO A 222 -7.29 -1.27 16.34
C PRO A 222 -7.09 -2.33 15.24
N LEU A 223 -7.45 -2.03 13.99
CA LEU A 223 -7.23 -2.98 12.88
C LEU A 223 -5.75 -3.16 12.55
N ALA A 224 -4.96 -2.09 12.58
CA ALA A 224 -3.52 -2.17 12.38
C ALA A 224 -2.84 -3.03 13.49
N ARG A 225 -3.24 -2.86 14.76
CA ARG A 225 -2.75 -3.72 15.85
C ARG A 225 -3.14 -5.18 15.65
N ALA A 226 -4.38 -5.44 15.24
CA ALA A 226 -4.82 -6.82 14.94
C ALA A 226 -3.99 -7.44 13.82
N ALA A 227 -3.75 -6.70 12.73
CA ALA A 227 -2.90 -7.17 11.63
C ALA A 227 -1.43 -7.38 12.05
N ALA A 228 -0.88 -6.50 12.91
CA ALA A 228 0.45 -6.70 13.49
C ALA A 228 0.52 -7.99 14.33
N ALA A 229 -0.52 -8.27 15.14
CA ALA A 229 -0.61 -9.47 15.95
C ALA A 229 -0.78 -10.76 15.12
N VAL A 230 -1.45 -10.70 13.98
CA VAL A 230 -1.47 -11.81 13.02
C VAL A 230 -0.09 -12.01 12.38
N GLY A 231 0.68 -10.96 12.23
CA GLY A 231 1.95 -10.93 11.52
C GLY A 231 1.79 -10.62 10.04
N VAL A 232 2.36 -9.48 9.63
CA VAL A 232 2.40 -9.00 8.24
C VAL A 232 3.81 -8.59 7.86
N SER A 233 4.09 -8.56 6.56
CA SER A 233 5.39 -8.12 6.05
C SER A 233 5.49 -6.60 5.98
N GLY A 234 4.38 -5.90 6.04
CA GLY A 234 4.35 -4.43 6.01
C GLY A 234 2.97 -3.85 6.18
N PHE A 235 2.96 -2.53 6.34
CA PHE A 235 1.75 -1.72 6.39
C PHE A 235 1.71 -0.72 5.25
N PHE A 236 0.52 -0.47 4.74
CA PHE A 236 0.19 0.66 3.90
C PHE A 236 -0.68 1.62 4.71
N MET A 237 -0.32 2.91 4.76
CA MET A 237 -1.07 3.92 5.51
C MET A 237 -1.06 5.25 4.76
N GLU A 238 -2.22 5.90 4.70
CA GLU A 238 -2.30 7.28 4.25
C GLU A 238 -2.28 8.23 5.43
N THR A 239 -1.53 9.34 5.29
CA THR A 239 -1.35 10.34 6.32
C THR A 239 -1.34 11.75 5.73
N HIS A 240 -1.79 12.73 6.50
CA HIS A 240 -1.85 14.12 6.11
C HIS A 240 -1.74 15.03 7.36
N PRO A 241 -1.07 16.20 7.29
CA PRO A 241 -0.98 17.12 8.43
C PRO A 241 -2.36 17.55 8.96
N ASN A 242 -3.31 17.76 8.06
CA ASN A 242 -4.69 18.07 8.39
C ASN A 242 -5.65 17.24 7.52
N PRO A 243 -6.01 16.01 7.92
CA PRO A 243 -6.86 15.13 7.12
C PRO A 243 -8.24 15.70 6.76
N CYS A 244 -8.76 16.65 7.54
CA CYS A 244 -10.04 17.28 7.25
C CYS A 244 -9.99 18.19 6.00
N CYS A 245 -8.79 18.65 5.61
CA CYS A 245 -8.58 19.50 4.43
C CYS A 245 -8.04 18.69 3.23
N ALA A 246 -7.76 17.40 3.42
CA ALA A 246 -7.23 16.55 2.35
C ALA A 246 -8.22 16.43 1.18
N LYS A 247 -7.70 16.52 -0.04
CA LYS A 247 -8.52 16.49 -1.27
C LYS A 247 -8.99 15.10 -1.67
N SER A 248 -8.50 14.06 -1.00
CA SER A 248 -8.89 12.66 -1.21
C SER A 248 -8.79 11.89 0.09
N ASP A 249 -9.75 11.00 0.36
CA ASP A 249 -9.77 10.01 1.46
C ASP A 249 -9.45 10.56 2.87
N GLY A 250 -9.62 11.87 3.09
CA GLY A 250 -9.38 12.52 4.37
C GLY A 250 -10.00 11.80 5.57
N PRO A 251 -11.26 11.29 5.52
CA PRO A 251 -11.87 10.56 6.63
C PRO A 251 -11.14 9.29 7.07
N ASN A 252 -10.28 8.70 6.22
CA ASN A 252 -9.53 7.48 6.53
C ASN A 252 -8.11 7.75 7.03
N MET A 253 -7.54 8.92 6.69
CA MET A 253 -6.13 9.20 6.93
C MET A 253 -5.82 9.35 8.41
N VAL A 254 -4.64 8.86 8.79
CA VAL A 254 -4.05 9.12 10.09
C VAL A 254 -3.46 10.53 10.10
N PRO A 255 -3.73 11.38 11.12
CA PRO A 255 -3.02 12.65 11.27
C PRO A 255 -1.50 12.43 11.35
N LEU A 256 -0.73 13.25 10.65
CA LEU A 256 0.72 13.07 10.52
C LEU A 256 1.43 13.12 11.89
N ASP A 257 0.94 13.96 12.81
CA ASP A 257 1.44 14.07 14.18
C ASP A 257 1.16 12.84 15.06
N LYS A 258 0.26 11.93 14.62
CA LYS A 258 -0.09 10.68 15.31
C LYS A 258 0.64 9.46 14.76
N MET A 259 1.37 9.60 13.66
CA MET A 259 2.05 8.46 13.04
C MET A 259 3.14 7.85 13.93
N GLU A 260 3.92 8.66 14.64
CA GLU A 260 4.97 8.15 15.53
C GLU A 260 4.41 7.27 16.65
N GLU A 261 3.35 7.73 17.31
CA GLU A 261 2.68 6.98 18.39
C GLU A 261 2.12 5.64 17.89
N LEU A 262 1.43 5.68 16.76
CA LEU A 262 0.86 4.46 16.14
C LEU A 262 1.97 3.47 15.73
N LEU A 263 2.99 3.94 15.02
CA LEU A 263 4.07 3.10 14.53
C LEU A 263 4.91 2.51 15.67
N THR A 264 5.10 3.24 16.76
CA THR A 264 5.77 2.73 17.97
C THR A 264 5.03 1.52 18.53
N THR A 265 3.72 1.61 18.67
CA THR A 265 2.88 0.50 19.14
C THR A 265 2.93 -0.70 18.17
N LEU A 266 2.83 -0.45 16.87
CA LEU A 266 2.87 -1.52 15.88
C LEU A 266 4.23 -2.24 15.86
N LYS A 267 5.34 -1.48 16.01
CA LYS A 267 6.68 -2.06 16.09
C LYS A 267 6.86 -2.97 17.31
N GLN A 268 6.31 -2.57 18.47
CA GLN A 268 6.35 -3.42 19.67
C GLN A 268 5.62 -4.75 19.46
N ILE A 269 4.43 -4.71 18.87
CA ILE A 269 3.64 -5.91 18.56
C ILE A 269 4.37 -6.77 17.51
N ASP A 270 4.86 -6.17 16.43
CA ASP A 270 5.60 -6.85 15.37
C ASP A 270 6.83 -7.58 15.92
N THR A 271 7.60 -6.90 16.80
CA THR A 271 8.75 -7.50 17.46
C THR A 271 8.33 -8.69 18.31
N LEU A 272 7.31 -8.55 19.15
CA LEU A 272 6.80 -9.63 20.00
C LEU A 272 6.38 -10.86 19.16
N VAL A 273 5.62 -10.61 18.08
CA VAL A 273 5.12 -11.69 17.21
C VAL A 273 6.26 -12.35 16.45
N LYS A 274 7.25 -11.62 15.97
CA LYS A 274 8.34 -12.14 15.11
C LYS A 274 9.53 -12.71 15.87
N THR A 275 9.63 -12.50 17.17
CA THR A 275 10.68 -13.08 18.04
C THR A 275 10.22 -14.24 18.91
N GLY A 276 8.90 -14.42 19.06
CA GLY A 276 8.29 -15.51 19.82
C GLY A 276 8.24 -16.83 19.06
N ASP A 277 7.53 -17.80 19.63
CA ASP A 277 7.25 -19.08 18.99
C ASP A 277 6.14 -18.84 17.93
N GLN A 278 6.60 -18.56 16.73
CA GLN A 278 5.80 -17.92 15.70
C GLN A 278 5.01 -18.91 14.88
N PHE A 279 3.80 -18.50 14.54
CA PHE A 279 3.02 -19.12 13.46
C PHE A 279 2.72 -20.59 13.71
N LEU A 280 2.22 -20.88 14.94
CA LEU A 280 1.69 -22.19 15.31
C LEU A 280 0.70 -22.71 14.25
N GLU A 281 -0.01 -21.81 13.57
CA GLU A 281 -0.90 -22.15 12.47
C GLU A 281 -0.22 -22.91 11.34
N ASN A 282 1.08 -22.76 11.13
CA ASN A 282 1.83 -23.55 10.15
C ASN A 282 2.01 -25.02 10.57
N GLN A 283 1.86 -25.31 11.88
CA GLN A 283 1.96 -26.65 12.44
C GLN A 283 0.58 -27.34 12.53
N LEU A 284 -0.49 -26.56 12.41
CA LEU A 284 -1.88 -27.04 12.47
C LEU A 284 -2.49 -27.38 11.09
N ARG A 285 -1.72 -27.26 10.02
CA ARG A 285 -2.12 -27.57 8.63
C ARG A 285 -1.83 -28.99 8.23
#